data_db9ad7cc16c418f57137266c74195078
#
_entry.id   db9ad7cc16c418f57137266c74195078
#
_cell.length_a   1.000
_cell.length_b   1.000
_cell.length_c   1.000
_cell.angle_alpha   90.00
_cell.angle_beta   90.00
_cell.angle_gamma   90.00
#
_symmetry.space_group_name_H-M   'P 1'
#
loop_
_entity.id
_entity.type
_entity.pdbx_description
1 polymer ?
#
loop_
_entity_poly.entity_id
_entity_poly.type
_entity_poly.pdbx_seq_one_letter_code
_entity_poly.pdbx_strand_id
1 'polypeptide(L)'
;LAVSMVIWSAMTAICGLASNFWMLLLARIGVGVGEAGASPPSHSLISDYFPIEKRATALSIYALGIPFGTMIGSYVGGWGADTIGWRNTFFLVGLPGILVALIIFFTLREPPRGMSDIKAGRGPAPKTEAPQISEVLKLLWAKISFRHLAFAAGLHAFVSYGASTWNAPFFIRIHNM
;
A
#
# COMPACT_ATOMS: atom_id res chain seq x y z
N LEU A 1 9.57 0.29 5.48
CA LEU A 1 8.23 0.88 5.57
C LEU A 1 8.26 2.38 5.34
N ALA A 2 8.98 3.18 6.14
CA ALA A 2 9.03 4.65 6.02
C ALA A 2 9.47 5.13 4.63
N VAL A 3 10.51 4.53 4.04
CA VAL A 3 10.97 4.86 2.68
C VAL A 3 9.86 4.66 1.64
N SER A 4 9.14 3.55 1.68
CA SER A 4 8.01 3.29 0.78
C SER A 4 6.92 4.34 0.94
N MET A 5 6.60 4.73 2.18
CA MET A 5 5.63 5.78 2.46
C MET A 5 6.07 7.15 1.91
N VAL A 6 7.34 7.51 2.03
CA VAL A 6 7.87 8.75 1.42
C VAL A 6 7.72 8.70 -0.09
N ILE A 7 8.07 7.58 -0.73
CA ILE A 7 7.99 7.43 -2.18
C ILE A 7 6.55 7.63 -2.67
N TRP A 8 5.56 6.88 -2.14
CA TRP A 8 4.19 7.03 -2.63
C TRP A 8 3.57 8.38 -2.32
N SER A 9 3.89 8.95 -1.14
CA SER A 9 3.39 10.27 -0.75
C SER A 9 3.97 11.38 -1.63
N ALA A 10 5.27 11.34 -1.90
CA ALA A 10 5.93 12.25 -2.83
C ALA A 10 5.35 12.11 -4.25
N MET A 11 5.18 10.88 -4.75
CA MET A 11 4.58 10.63 -6.06
C MET A 11 3.12 11.10 -6.11
N THR A 12 2.37 10.96 -5.01
CA THR A 12 1.02 11.52 -4.90
C THR A 12 1.04 13.05 -5.02
N ALA A 13 1.96 13.73 -4.33
CA ALA A 13 2.11 15.19 -4.46
C ALA A 13 2.54 15.58 -5.89
N ILE A 14 3.45 14.83 -6.53
CA ILE A 14 3.88 15.04 -7.91
C ILE A 14 2.71 14.91 -8.90
N CYS A 15 1.68 14.09 -8.61
CA CYS A 15 0.46 14.07 -9.42
C CYS A 15 -0.19 15.46 -9.54
N GLY A 16 -0.10 16.28 -8.49
CA GLY A 16 -0.60 17.67 -8.51
C GLY A 16 0.15 18.61 -9.48
N LEU A 17 1.41 18.26 -9.81
CA LEU A 17 2.22 19.00 -10.80
C LEU A 17 2.00 18.55 -12.25
N ALA A 18 1.20 17.50 -12.47
CA ALA A 18 1.04 16.92 -13.78
C ALA A 18 0.43 17.92 -14.78
N SER A 19 1.16 18.22 -15.86
CA SER A 19 0.73 19.09 -16.94
C SER A 19 0.10 18.33 -18.11
N ASN A 20 0.36 17.03 -18.21
CA ASN A 20 -0.15 16.17 -19.27
C ASN A 20 -0.44 14.75 -18.75
N PHE A 21 -1.11 13.94 -19.58
CA PHE A 21 -1.49 12.58 -19.26
C PHE A 21 -0.30 11.69 -18.89
N TRP A 22 0.79 11.77 -19.65
CA TRP A 22 1.95 10.90 -19.43
C TRP A 22 2.65 11.17 -18.09
N MET A 23 2.76 12.44 -17.72
CA MET A 23 3.32 12.83 -16.43
C MET A 23 2.45 12.30 -15.28
N LEU A 24 1.14 12.43 -15.39
CA LEU A 24 0.20 11.89 -14.40
C LEU A 24 0.30 10.37 -14.32
N LEU A 25 0.33 9.69 -15.45
CA LEU A 25 0.46 8.22 -15.52
C LEU A 25 1.75 7.74 -14.85
N LEU A 26 2.89 8.34 -15.15
CA LEU A 26 4.17 7.98 -14.55
C LEU A 26 4.19 8.22 -13.05
N ALA A 27 3.64 9.34 -12.59
CA ALA A 27 3.51 9.61 -11.16
C ALA A 27 2.60 8.57 -10.46
N ARG A 28 1.49 8.16 -11.07
CA ARG A 28 0.61 7.10 -10.55
C ARG A 28 1.28 5.73 -10.53
N ILE A 29 2.10 5.40 -11.52
CA ILE A 29 2.94 4.20 -11.49
C ILE A 29 3.92 4.28 -10.30
N GLY A 30 4.53 5.44 -10.08
CA GLY A 30 5.41 5.67 -8.93
C GLY A 30 4.71 5.50 -7.57
N VAL A 31 3.43 5.93 -7.45
CA VAL A 31 2.60 5.65 -6.27
C VAL A 31 2.47 4.14 -6.07
N GLY A 32 2.11 3.39 -7.12
CA GLY A 32 1.97 1.93 -7.04
C GLY A 32 3.26 1.22 -6.64
N VAL A 33 4.42 1.65 -7.14
CA VAL A 33 5.73 1.13 -6.73
C VAL A 33 5.99 1.37 -5.24
N GLY A 34 5.66 2.57 -4.74
CA GLY A 34 5.77 2.91 -3.32
C GLY A 34 4.85 2.04 -2.45
N GLU A 35 3.59 1.89 -2.84
CA GLU A 35 2.60 1.07 -2.13
C GLU A 35 2.99 -0.40 -2.05
N ALA A 36 3.53 -0.97 -3.12
CA ALA A 36 3.97 -2.37 -3.16
C ALA A 36 5.05 -2.68 -2.11
N GLY A 37 5.87 -1.69 -1.76
CA GLY A 37 6.92 -1.82 -0.75
C GLY A 37 6.45 -1.69 0.70
N ALA A 38 5.17 -1.45 0.97
CA ALA A 38 4.69 -1.21 2.33
C ALA A 38 4.01 -2.41 2.99
N SER A 39 3.19 -3.14 2.25
CA SER A 39 2.41 -4.27 2.81
C SER A 39 3.28 -5.40 3.37
N PRO A 40 4.31 -5.90 2.67
CA PRO A 40 5.15 -6.98 3.22
C PRO A 40 5.88 -6.59 4.51
N PRO A 41 6.53 -5.41 4.61
CA PRO A 41 7.15 -4.99 5.87
C PRO A 41 6.14 -4.78 7.00
N SER A 42 4.93 -4.28 6.70
CA SER A 42 3.89 -4.10 7.72
C SER A 42 3.45 -5.43 8.33
N HIS A 43 3.21 -6.44 7.49
CA HIS A 43 2.86 -7.79 7.97
C HIS A 43 4.01 -8.42 8.76
N SER A 44 5.26 -8.25 8.32
CA SER A 44 6.43 -8.72 9.05
C SER A 44 6.52 -8.07 10.43
N LEU A 45 6.42 -6.75 10.52
CA LEU A 45 6.43 -6.01 11.79
C LEU A 45 5.33 -6.49 12.74
N ILE A 46 4.10 -6.66 12.24
CA ILE A 46 2.99 -7.17 13.06
C ILE A 46 3.31 -8.56 13.60
N SER A 47 3.88 -9.45 12.80
CA SER A 47 4.24 -10.79 13.25
C SER A 47 5.40 -10.80 14.25
N ASP A 48 6.30 -9.81 14.18
CA ASP A 48 7.42 -9.69 15.13
C ASP A 48 7.00 -9.07 16.46
N TYR A 49 6.04 -8.13 16.46
CA TYR A 49 5.55 -7.48 17.67
C TYR A 49 4.47 -8.28 18.42
N PHE A 50 3.59 -8.98 17.69
CA PHE A 50 2.43 -9.64 18.26
C PHE A 50 2.61 -11.17 18.33
N PRO A 51 2.30 -11.80 19.50
CA PRO A 51 2.29 -13.26 19.60
C PRO A 51 1.23 -13.87 18.69
N ILE A 52 1.40 -15.14 18.35
CA ILE A 52 0.58 -15.84 17.32
C ILE A 52 -0.92 -15.75 17.61
N GLU A 53 -1.30 -15.77 18.90
CA GLU A 53 -2.70 -15.71 19.34
C GLU A 53 -3.35 -14.34 19.07
N LYS A 54 -2.56 -13.27 18.96
CA LYS A 54 -3.03 -11.89 18.75
C LYS A 54 -2.75 -11.38 17.34
N ARG A 55 -2.00 -12.12 16.52
CA ARG A 55 -1.65 -11.68 15.13
C ARG A 55 -2.88 -11.45 14.28
N ALA A 56 -3.87 -12.34 14.35
CA ALA A 56 -5.11 -12.20 13.57
C ALA A 56 -5.85 -10.90 13.91
N THR A 57 -5.98 -10.58 15.20
CA THR A 57 -6.61 -9.32 15.64
C THR A 57 -5.81 -8.09 15.19
N ALA A 58 -4.48 -8.13 15.33
CA ALA A 58 -3.63 -7.02 14.89
C ALA A 58 -3.70 -6.80 13.37
N LEU A 59 -3.71 -7.88 12.58
CA LEU A 59 -3.89 -7.83 11.13
C LEU A 59 -5.28 -7.32 10.73
N SER A 60 -6.34 -7.69 11.48
CA SER A 60 -7.69 -7.20 11.25
C SER A 60 -7.77 -5.68 11.49
N ILE A 61 -7.16 -5.19 12.57
CA ILE A 61 -7.08 -3.74 12.84
C ILE A 61 -6.30 -3.03 11.74
N TYR A 62 -5.16 -3.58 11.30
CA TYR A 62 -4.40 -3.04 10.18
C TYR A 62 -5.24 -2.98 8.90
N ALA A 63 -6.00 -4.02 8.60
CA ALA A 63 -6.86 -4.09 7.42
C ALA A 63 -8.00 -3.04 7.42
N LEU A 64 -8.46 -2.57 8.59
CA LEU A 64 -9.43 -1.49 8.69
C LEU A 64 -8.92 -0.17 8.09
N GLY A 65 -7.61 0.00 7.99
CA GLY A 65 -7.01 1.15 7.31
C GLY A 65 -7.48 1.31 5.85
N ILE A 66 -7.77 0.21 5.15
CA ILE A 66 -8.22 0.25 3.74
C ILE A 66 -9.61 0.90 3.61
N PRO A 67 -10.70 0.39 4.25
CA PRO A 67 -12.01 0.99 4.11
C PRO A 67 -12.08 2.41 4.66
N PHE A 68 -11.45 2.69 5.81
CA PHE A 68 -11.39 4.05 6.34
C PHE A 68 -10.60 5.00 5.45
N GLY A 69 -9.45 4.55 4.95
CA GLY A 69 -8.65 5.32 4.00
C GLY A 69 -9.40 5.63 2.70
N THR A 70 -10.13 4.65 2.16
CA THR A 70 -10.95 4.82 0.95
C THR A 70 -12.10 5.79 1.21
N MET A 71 -12.80 5.68 2.34
CA MET A 71 -13.90 6.57 2.70
C MET A 71 -13.42 8.02 2.85
N ILE A 72 -12.39 8.24 3.66
CA ILE A 72 -11.83 9.57 3.91
C ILE A 72 -11.22 10.14 2.61
N GLY A 73 -10.49 9.31 1.88
CA GLY A 73 -9.85 9.71 0.62
C GLY A 73 -10.87 10.10 -0.45
N SER A 74 -11.99 9.39 -0.57
CA SER A 74 -13.07 9.74 -1.49
C SER A 74 -13.75 11.04 -1.09
N TYR A 75 -14.02 11.23 0.20
CA TYR A 75 -14.62 12.47 0.70
C TYR A 75 -13.70 13.68 0.48
N VAL A 76 -12.45 13.58 0.95
CA VAL A 76 -11.45 14.66 0.80
C VAL A 76 -11.13 14.92 -0.67
N GLY A 77 -11.06 13.84 -1.48
CA GLY A 77 -10.82 13.94 -2.92
C GLY A 77 -11.93 14.66 -3.66
N GLY A 78 -13.19 14.33 -3.39
CA GLY A 78 -14.35 15.00 -3.99
C GLY A 78 -14.45 16.45 -3.54
N TRP A 79 -14.50 16.70 -2.23
CA TRP A 79 -14.54 18.05 -1.68
C TRP A 79 -13.40 18.93 -2.18
N GLY A 80 -12.17 18.38 -2.14
CA GLY A 80 -11.00 19.14 -2.58
C GLY A 80 -11.00 19.44 -4.08
N ALA A 81 -11.45 18.49 -4.93
CA ALA A 81 -11.55 18.71 -6.35
C ALA A 81 -12.50 19.87 -6.68
N ASP A 82 -13.63 19.97 -5.95
CA ASP A 82 -14.66 20.99 -6.17
C ASP A 82 -14.28 22.35 -5.61
N THR A 83 -13.53 22.39 -4.48
CA THR A 83 -13.24 23.64 -3.75
C THR A 83 -11.90 24.27 -4.09
N ILE A 84 -10.83 23.47 -4.10
CA ILE A 84 -9.45 23.94 -4.29
C ILE A 84 -8.83 23.46 -5.60
N GLY A 85 -9.56 22.65 -6.35
CA GLY A 85 -9.13 22.02 -7.58
C GLY A 85 -8.30 20.74 -7.37
N TRP A 86 -8.37 19.82 -8.31
CA TRP A 86 -7.78 18.48 -8.19
C TRP A 86 -6.25 18.48 -7.98
N ARG A 87 -5.54 19.46 -8.54
CA ARG A 87 -4.08 19.58 -8.35
C ARG A 87 -3.70 19.85 -6.90
N ASN A 88 -4.36 20.83 -6.28
CA ASN A 88 -4.14 21.17 -4.87
C ASN A 88 -4.60 20.04 -3.95
N THR A 89 -5.61 19.29 -4.34
CA THR A 89 -6.07 18.11 -3.60
C THR A 89 -4.99 17.03 -3.53
N PHE A 90 -4.20 16.82 -4.59
CA PHE A 90 -3.07 15.90 -4.54
C PHE A 90 -1.98 16.34 -3.55
N PHE A 91 -1.73 17.64 -3.43
CA PHE A 91 -0.82 18.15 -2.40
C PHE A 91 -1.40 17.98 -1.01
N LEU A 92 -2.68 18.28 -0.84
CA LEU A 92 -3.39 18.13 0.44
C LEU A 92 -3.34 16.70 0.97
N VAL A 93 -3.43 15.70 0.10
CA VAL A 93 -3.40 14.28 0.48
C VAL A 93 -1.96 13.74 0.54
N GLY A 94 -1.08 14.16 -0.36
CA GLY A 94 0.28 13.63 -0.45
C GLY A 94 1.21 14.15 0.65
N LEU A 95 1.19 15.45 0.94
CA LEU A 95 2.12 16.03 1.91
C LEU A 95 1.97 15.50 3.35
N PRO A 96 0.75 15.32 3.90
CA PRO A 96 0.59 14.70 5.21
C PRO A 96 1.18 13.30 5.31
N GLY A 97 1.16 12.53 4.22
CA GLY A 97 1.77 11.21 4.16
C GLY A 97 3.28 11.24 4.39
N ILE A 98 3.98 12.29 3.93
CA ILE A 98 5.41 12.49 4.20
C ILE A 98 5.64 12.75 5.69
N LEU A 99 4.79 13.56 6.34
CA LEU A 99 4.88 13.80 7.78
C LEU A 99 4.68 12.51 8.57
N VAL A 100 3.68 11.69 8.21
CA VAL A 100 3.45 10.39 8.84
C VAL A 100 4.64 9.46 8.62
N ALA A 101 5.25 9.46 7.43
CA ALA A 101 6.44 8.66 7.14
C ALA A 101 7.63 9.09 8.03
N LEU A 102 7.82 10.39 8.26
CA LEU A 102 8.84 10.90 9.16
C LEU A 102 8.56 10.51 10.62
N ILE A 103 7.32 10.62 11.08
CA ILE A 103 6.93 10.16 12.42
C ILE A 103 7.26 8.68 12.59
N ILE A 104 6.89 7.85 11.62
CA ILE A 104 7.20 6.41 11.63
C ILE A 104 8.72 6.18 11.64
N PHE A 105 9.48 6.91 10.84
CA PHE A 105 10.92 6.77 10.78
C PHE A 105 11.60 7.04 12.14
N PHE A 106 11.14 8.04 12.88
CA PHE A 106 11.73 8.40 14.17
C PHE A 106 11.16 7.62 15.37
N THR A 107 9.94 7.11 15.26
CA THR A 107 9.24 6.45 16.38
C THR A 107 9.23 4.93 16.28
N LEU A 108 9.16 4.36 15.07
CA LEU A 108 9.07 2.92 14.87
C LEU A 108 10.47 2.31 14.97
N ARG A 109 10.70 1.57 16.04
CA ARG A 109 11.93 0.77 16.19
C ARG A 109 11.77 -0.55 15.47
N GLU A 110 12.77 -0.95 14.70
CA GLU A 110 12.78 -2.26 14.05
C GLU A 110 13.06 -3.35 15.10
N PRO A 111 12.12 -4.27 15.34
CA PRO A 111 12.31 -5.33 16.31
C PRO A 111 13.28 -6.38 15.75
N PRO A 112 13.98 -7.14 16.61
CA PRO A 112 14.68 -8.34 16.17
C PRO A 112 13.70 -9.31 15.51
N ARG A 113 14.09 -9.89 14.38
CA ARG A 113 13.24 -10.86 13.66
C ARG A 113 12.85 -12.02 14.56
N GLY A 114 11.58 -12.37 14.56
CA GLY A 114 11.03 -13.41 15.42
C GLY A 114 10.94 -13.04 16.89
N MET A 115 10.96 -11.73 17.23
CA MET A 115 10.93 -11.28 18.64
C MET A 115 9.77 -11.89 19.43
N SER A 116 8.59 -12.01 18.86
CA SER A 116 7.44 -12.59 19.53
C SER A 116 7.60 -14.10 19.78
N ASP A 117 8.25 -14.82 18.86
CA ASP A 117 8.51 -16.26 19.00
C ASP A 117 9.63 -16.53 20.01
N ILE A 118 10.66 -15.65 20.03
CA ILE A 118 11.72 -15.68 21.07
C ILE A 118 11.11 -15.48 22.46
N LYS A 119 10.22 -14.50 22.63
CA LYS A 119 9.52 -14.26 23.90
C LYS A 119 8.59 -15.41 24.29
N ALA A 120 8.08 -16.18 23.33
CA ALA A 120 7.29 -17.37 23.56
C ALA A 120 8.13 -18.64 23.80
N GLY A 121 9.46 -18.53 23.93
CA GLY A 121 10.35 -19.67 24.19
C GLY A 121 10.61 -20.57 22.99
N ARG A 122 10.26 -20.15 21.76
CA ARG A 122 10.44 -20.96 20.54
C ARG A 122 11.84 -20.85 19.92
N GLY A 123 12.71 -20.06 20.55
CA GLY A 123 14.07 -19.82 20.09
C GLY A 123 14.16 -18.77 18.98
N PRO A 124 15.38 -18.27 18.71
CA PRO A 124 15.60 -17.30 17.64
C PRO A 124 15.37 -17.94 16.26
N ALA A 125 14.76 -17.19 15.35
CA ALA A 125 14.66 -17.61 13.95
C ALA A 125 16.07 -17.92 13.40
N PRO A 126 16.25 -18.98 12.60
CA PRO A 126 17.52 -19.28 11.96
C PRO A 126 18.04 -18.05 11.21
N LYS A 127 19.32 -17.69 11.43
CA LYS A 127 19.98 -16.66 10.63
C LYS A 127 20.21 -17.22 9.22
N THR A 128 19.22 -17.11 8.38
CA THR A 128 19.36 -17.44 6.97
C THR A 128 19.74 -16.15 6.24
N GLU A 129 20.82 -16.18 5.47
CA GLU A 129 21.15 -15.07 4.59
C GLU A 129 19.98 -14.82 3.64
N ALA A 130 19.64 -13.56 3.41
CA ALA A 130 18.55 -13.23 2.51
C ALA A 130 18.94 -13.67 1.10
N PRO A 131 18.14 -14.51 0.44
CA PRO A 131 18.45 -14.95 -0.94
C PRO A 131 18.44 -13.75 -1.88
N GLN A 132 19.23 -13.83 -2.96
CA GLN A 132 19.23 -12.79 -3.98
C GLN A 132 17.84 -12.68 -4.64
N ILE A 133 17.42 -11.46 -4.93
CA ILE A 133 16.11 -11.20 -5.55
C ILE A 133 15.94 -12.01 -6.85
N SER A 134 17.00 -12.15 -7.65
CA SER A 134 17.02 -12.92 -8.89
C SER A 134 16.71 -14.42 -8.67
N GLU A 135 17.22 -14.99 -7.58
CA GLU A 135 16.98 -16.40 -7.22
C GLU A 135 15.54 -16.61 -6.76
N VAL A 136 15.04 -15.67 -5.93
CA VAL A 136 13.64 -15.69 -5.48
C VAL A 136 12.69 -15.59 -6.67
N LEU A 137 12.93 -14.67 -7.60
CA LEU A 137 12.11 -14.51 -8.81
C LEU A 137 12.14 -15.77 -9.69
N LYS A 138 13.31 -16.35 -9.90
CA LYS A 138 13.42 -17.63 -10.66
C LYS A 138 12.65 -18.76 -9.99
N LEU A 139 12.79 -18.88 -8.65
CA LEU A 139 12.08 -19.91 -7.89
C LEU A 139 10.57 -19.74 -7.95
N LEU A 140 10.08 -18.50 -7.79
CA LEU A 140 8.65 -18.20 -7.85
C LEU A 140 8.09 -18.46 -9.26
N TRP A 141 8.82 -18.00 -10.29
CA TRP A 141 8.39 -18.19 -11.68
C TRP A 141 8.43 -19.63 -12.13
N ALA A 142 9.30 -20.47 -11.57
CA ALA A 142 9.33 -21.90 -11.82
C ALA A 142 8.07 -22.63 -11.31
N LYS A 143 7.40 -22.06 -10.27
CA LYS A 143 6.18 -22.67 -9.70
C LYS A 143 4.95 -22.28 -10.51
N ILE A 144 4.31 -23.27 -11.16
CA ILE A 144 3.11 -23.06 -11.96
C ILE A 144 1.95 -22.45 -11.15
N SER A 145 1.78 -22.89 -9.89
CA SER A 145 0.76 -22.34 -8.98
C SER A 145 0.95 -20.86 -8.72
N PHE A 146 2.21 -20.40 -8.55
CA PHE A 146 2.50 -18.99 -8.35
C PHE A 146 2.11 -18.16 -9.58
N ARG A 147 2.45 -18.62 -10.78
CA ARG A 147 2.08 -17.94 -12.04
C ARG A 147 0.58 -17.79 -12.19
N HIS A 148 -0.19 -18.86 -11.93
CA HIS A 148 -1.65 -18.79 -11.99
C HIS A 148 -2.24 -17.87 -10.95
N LEU A 149 -1.75 -17.92 -9.69
CA LEU A 149 -2.20 -17.02 -8.62
C LEU A 149 -1.86 -15.56 -8.92
N ALA A 150 -0.65 -15.28 -9.40
CA ALA A 150 -0.24 -13.91 -9.74
C ALA A 150 -1.09 -13.34 -10.89
N PHE A 151 -1.36 -14.16 -11.93
CA PHE A 151 -2.19 -13.74 -13.05
C PHE A 151 -3.65 -13.55 -12.62
N ALA A 152 -4.22 -14.48 -11.85
CA ALA A 152 -5.58 -14.38 -11.33
C ALA A 152 -5.75 -13.16 -10.40
N ALA A 153 -4.80 -12.91 -9.50
CA ALA A 153 -4.82 -11.74 -8.63
C ALA A 153 -4.71 -10.43 -9.42
N GLY A 154 -3.85 -10.38 -10.44
CA GLY A 154 -3.73 -9.23 -11.33
C GLY A 154 -5.02 -8.95 -12.10
N LEU A 155 -5.65 -9.98 -12.66
CA LEU A 155 -6.91 -9.86 -13.38
C LEU A 155 -8.06 -9.44 -12.45
N HIS A 156 -8.13 -10.03 -11.25
CA HIS A 156 -9.10 -9.64 -10.23
C HIS A 156 -8.93 -8.18 -9.82
N ALA A 157 -7.71 -7.73 -9.55
CA ALA A 157 -7.44 -6.33 -9.21
C ALA A 157 -7.84 -5.39 -10.36
N PHE A 158 -7.50 -5.72 -11.60
CA PHE A 158 -7.87 -4.93 -12.78
C PHE A 158 -9.39 -4.74 -12.88
N VAL A 159 -10.17 -5.84 -12.76
CA VAL A 159 -11.64 -5.78 -12.82
C VAL A 159 -12.20 -5.00 -11.64
N SER A 160 -11.71 -5.25 -10.41
CA SER A 160 -12.21 -4.60 -9.20
C SER A 160 -11.94 -3.09 -9.21
N TYR A 161 -10.75 -2.66 -9.55
CA TYR A 161 -10.41 -1.24 -9.66
C TYR A 161 -11.16 -0.57 -10.83
N GLY A 162 -11.28 -1.24 -11.97
CA GLY A 162 -12.06 -0.76 -13.10
C GLY A 162 -13.53 -0.55 -12.72
N ALA A 163 -14.17 -1.56 -12.13
CA ALA A 163 -15.55 -1.47 -11.71
C ALA A 163 -15.76 -0.35 -10.68
N SER A 164 -14.94 -0.29 -9.63
CA SER A 164 -15.08 0.73 -8.57
C SER A 164 -14.90 2.16 -9.11
N THR A 165 -14.00 2.35 -10.07
CA THR A 165 -13.74 3.67 -10.66
C THR A 165 -14.85 4.13 -11.58
N TRP A 166 -15.43 3.20 -12.38
CA TRP A 166 -16.41 3.55 -13.41
C TRP A 166 -17.87 3.42 -13.00
N ASN A 167 -18.17 2.78 -11.85
CA ASN A 167 -19.55 2.64 -11.39
C ASN A 167 -20.25 3.99 -11.19
N ALA A 168 -19.66 4.92 -10.44
CA ALA A 168 -20.27 6.23 -10.21
C ALA A 168 -20.46 7.03 -11.52
N PRO A 169 -19.45 7.19 -12.40
CA PRO A 169 -19.64 7.82 -13.71
C PRO A 169 -20.70 7.14 -14.58
N PHE A 170 -20.82 5.81 -14.51
CA PHE A 170 -21.85 5.07 -15.25
C PHE A 170 -23.25 5.46 -14.78
N PHE A 171 -23.52 5.42 -13.47
CA PHE A 171 -24.84 5.77 -12.95
C PHE A 171 -25.20 7.24 -13.19
N ILE A 172 -24.24 8.14 -13.05
CA ILE A 172 -24.46 9.57 -13.33
C ILE A 172 -24.79 9.81 -14.80
N ARG A 173 -24.04 9.18 -15.73
CA ARG A 173 -24.18 9.46 -17.18
C ARG A 173 -25.34 8.73 -17.84
N ILE A 174 -25.65 7.52 -17.39
CA ILE A 174 -26.66 6.67 -18.05
C ILE A 174 -28.01 6.76 -17.34
N HIS A 175 -28.01 6.85 -16.02
CA HIS A 175 -29.25 6.84 -15.23
C HIS A 175 -29.61 8.20 -14.62
N ASN A 176 -28.81 9.26 -14.85
CA ASN A 176 -29.03 10.62 -14.31
C ASN A 176 -29.22 10.63 -12.79
N MET A 177 -28.52 9.78 -12.06
CA MET A 177 -28.59 9.67 -10.58
C MET A 177 -27.62 10.64 -9.90
#